data_a3834026802be1ab4fe050d737890ec5
#
_entry.id   a3834026802be1ab4fe050d737890ec5
#
_cell.length_a   1.000
_cell.length_b   1.000
_cell.length_c   1.000
_cell.angle_alpha   90.00
_cell.angle_beta   90.00
_cell.angle_gamma   90.00
#
_symmetry.space_group_name_H-M   'P 1'
#
loop_
_entity.id
_entity.type
_entity.pdbx_description
1 polymer ?
#
loop_
_entity_poly.entity_id
_entity_poly.type
_entity_poly.pdbx_seq_one_letter_code
_entity_poly.pdbx_strand_id
1 'polypeptide(L)'
;MKILVTGGLGFIGSHTVVELQNEGYEVVVIDNLSNSSEKVLDGITAITGKKPHFEKIDLREKDTVIAFFEKHHDVEGVIHFAASKAVGESVEKPLLYYENNLGVLVYLLQILTEKVKAPFIFSSSCTVYGQADKMPITEDAPVKPAESPYGNTKQIGEEIIRDTCGVNSDFSAIALRYFNPIGAHPSVEIGELPIGVPQNLVPFITQTGVGLREQLSVFGNDYPTEDGTCIRDYIHVVDVAKAHVVALQRLLQNKNEKNYEVFNLGTGKGSSVLEVIESFERVSENSLNYKIVDRRPGDVIQAYADTAKANEVLGWKAQSNLDQAMQSAWDWERKVRK
;
A
#
# COMPACT_ATOMS: atom_id res chain seq x y z
N MET A 1 -17.70 4.59 15.67
CA MET A 1 -16.28 4.28 15.99
C MET A 1 -15.42 5.22 15.17
N LYS A 2 -14.42 5.82 15.79
CA LYS A 2 -13.51 6.78 15.16
C LYS A 2 -12.16 6.11 14.81
N ILE A 3 -11.79 6.14 13.54
CA ILE A 3 -10.59 5.49 13.01
C ILE A 3 -9.61 6.53 12.50
N LEU A 4 -8.37 6.44 12.97
CA LEU A 4 -7.26 7.24 12.46
C LEU A 4 -6.62 6.55 11.26
N VAL A 5 -6.47 7.30 10.16
CA VAL A 5 -5.71 6.86 8.98
C VAL A 5 -4.54 7.81 8.78
N THR A 6 -3.32 7.35 9.03
CA THR A 6 -2.12 8.14 8.76
C THR A 6 -1.66 7.92 7.32
N GLY A 7 -1.23 8.97 6.63
CA GLY A 7 -0.98 8.93 5.20
C GLY A 7 -2.28 8.73 4.39
N GLY A 8 -3.42 9.17 4.96
CA GLY A 8 -4.75 8.90 4.43
C GLY A 8 -5.10 9.66 3.16
N LEU A 9 -4.27 10.60 2.70
CA LEU A 9 -4.42 11.25 1.40
C LEU A 9 -3.48 10.67 0.33
N GLY A 10 -2.67 9.67 0.69
CA GLY A 10 -1.90 8.89 -0.27
C GLY A 10 -2.76 7.93 -1.10
N PHE A 11 -2.14 7.24 -2.05
CA PHE A 11 -2.84 6.35 -2.99
C PHE A 11 -3.71 5.29 -2.27
N ILE A 12 -3.11 4.42 -1.46
CA ILE A 12 -3.85 3.35 -0.77
C ILE A 12 -4.70 3.93 0.37
N GLY A 13 -4.14 4.92 1.09
CA GLY A 13 -4.81 5.56 2.23
C GLY A 13 -6.16 6.18 1.85
N SER A 14 -6.22 6.92 0.75
CA SER A 14 -7.46 7.57 0.30
C SER A 14 -8.58 6.57 -0.06
N HIS A 15 -8.21 5.47 -0.73
CA HIS A 15 -9.17 4.39 -1.01
C HIS A 15 -9.65 3.70 0.29
N THR A 16 -8.74 3.52 1.27
CA THR A 16 -9.10 2.96 2.58
C THR A 16 -10.01 3.91 3.36
N VAL A 17 -9.79 5.22 3.30
CA VAL A 17 -10.71 6.21 3.89
C VAL A 17 -12.11 6.10 3.29
N VAL A 18 -12.23 5.94 1.97
CA VAL A 18 -13.51 5.71 1.30
C VAL A 18 -14.19 4.46 1.82
N GLU A 19 -13.50 3.32 1.86
CA GLU A 19 -14.09 2.06 2.31
C GLU A 19 -14.48 2.11 3.79
N LEU A 20 -13.70 2.76 4.67
CA LEU A 20 -14.07 2.97 6.07
C LEU A 20 -15.35 3.82 6.21
N GLN A 21 -15.47 4.91 5.45
CA GLN A 21 -16.67 5.75 5.49
C GLN A 21 -17.90 5.03 4.93
N ASN A 22 -17.75 4.18 3.91
CA ASN A 22 -18.81 3.35 3.38
C ASN A 22 -19.32 2.32 4.42
N GLU A 23 -18.41 1.80 5.26
CA GLU A 23 -18.74 0.94 6.40
C GLU A 23 -19.27 1.71 7.64
N GLY A 24 -19.45 3.03 7.54
CA GLY A 24 -20.06 3.87 8.57
C GLY A 24 -19.10 4.36 9.66
N TYR A 25 -17.79 4.16 9.52
CA TYR A 25 -16.80 4.70 10.46
C TYR A 25 -16.66 6.23 10.33
N GLU A 26 -16.42 6.89 11.45
CA GLU A 26 -15.88 8.24 11.47
C GLU A 26 -14.37 8.18 11.22
N VAL A 27 -13.89 8.90 10.22
CA VAL A 27 -12.49 8.83 9.83
C VAL A 27 -11.79 10.16 10.09
N VAL A 28 -10.66 10.07 10.80
CA VAL A 28 -9.70 11.18 10.96
C VAL A 28 -8.45 10.84 10.15
N VAL A 29 -8.02 11.77 9.32
CA VAL A 29 -6.86 11.63 8.45
C VAL A 29 -5.73 12.52 8.94
N ILE A 30 -4.53 11.96 9.06
CA ILE A 30 -3.27 12.70 9.19
C ILE A 30 -2.44 12.49 7.93
N ASP A 31 -1.95 13.58 7.34
CA ASP A 31 -1.02 13.57 6.21
C ASP A 31 -0.18 14.84 6.23
N ASN A 32 1.10 14.76 5.87
CA ASN A 32 1.97 15.94 5.78
C ASN A 32 2.01 16.56 4.39
N LEU A 33 1.32 15.95 3.42
CA LEU A 33 1.22 16.36 2.02
C LEU A 33 2.57 16.33 1.26
N SER A 34 3.56 15.60 1.75
CA SER A 34 4.85 15.50 1.06
C SER A 34 4.77 14.75 -0.28
N ASN A 35 3.80 13.82 -0.41
CA ASN A 35 3.57 13.01 -1.62
C ASN A 35 2.06 12.81 -1.90
N SER A 36 1.25 13.78 -1.50
CA SER A 36 -0.20 13.79 -1.63
C SER A 36 -0.72 15.21 -1.82
N SER A 37 -2.04 15.38 -1.91
CA SER A 37 -2.67 16.69 -2.08
C SER A 37 -3.99 16.77 -1.33
N GLU A 38 -4.33 17.93 -0.77
CA GLU A 38 -5.65 18.18 -0.15
C GLU A 38 -6.83 17.98 -1.13
N LYS A 39 -6.60 18.10 -2.45
CA LYS A 39 -7.62 17.81 -3.47
C LYS A 39 -8.20 16.40 -3.38
N VAL A 40 -7.44 15.47 -2.79
CA VAL A 40 -7.92 14.09 -2.55
C VAL A 40 -9.14 14.08 -1.63
N LEU A 41 -9.25 15.04 -0.69
CA LEU A 41 -10.43 15.20 0.17
C LEU A 41 -11.72 15.46 -0.63
N ASP A 42 -11.61 16.24 -1.71
CA ASP A 42 -12.76 16.52 -2.58
C ASP A 42 -13.21 15.25 -3.31
N GLY A 43 -12.26 14.43 -3.78
CA GLY A 43 -12.54 13.13 -4.39
C GLY A 43 -13.20 12.15 -3.40
N ILE A 44 -12.66 12.03 -2.19
CA ILE A 44 -13.27 11.21 -1.12
C ILE A 44 -14.70 11.69 -0.83
N THR A 45 -14.89 13.01 -0.71
CA THR A 45 -16.20 13.62 -0.44
C THR A 45 -17.20 13.36 -1.57
N ALA A 46 -16.75 13.45 -2.82
CA ALA A 46 -17.58 13.18 -3.99
C ALA A 46 -18.07 11.72 -4.02
N ILE A 47 -17.25 10.77 -3.54
CA ILE A 47 -17.60 9.35 -3.51
C ILE A 47 -18.53 9.02 -2.36
N THR A 48 -18.22 9.50 -1.15
CA THR A 48 -18.87 9.04 0.09
C THR A 48 -19.98 9.98 0.58
N GLY A 49 -20.05 11.21 0.04
CA GLY A 49 -20.90 12.28 0.53
C GLY A 49 -20.46 12.89 1.87
N LYS A 50 -19.30 12.45 2.42
CA LYS A 50 -18.79 12.91 3.71
C LYS A 50 -17.33 13.32 3.59
N LYS A 51 -17.01 14.56 3.99
CA LYS A 51 -15.62 15.00 4.10
C LYS A 51 -15.00 14.40 5.37
N PRO A 52 -13.91 13.62 5.29
CA PRO A 52 -13.23 13.15 6.50
C PRO A 52 -12.62 14.32 7.26
N HIS A 53 -12.48 14.20 8.57
CA HIS A 53 -11.69 15.16 9.35
C HIS A 53 -10.22 15.03 8.96
N PHE A 54 -9.57 16.14 8.64
CA PHE A 54 -8.18 16.16 8.18
C PHE A 54 -7.35 17.10 9.02
N GLU A 55 -6.19 16.64 9.49
CA GLU A 55 -5.16 17.48 10.10
C GLU A 55 -3.83 17.31 9.36
N LYS A 56 -3.26 18.44 8.90
CA LYS A 56 -1.95 18.45 8.28
C LYS A 56 -0.89 18.38 9.36
N ILE A 57 -0.39 17.16 9.59
CA ILE A 57 0.61 16.86 10.61
C ILE A 57 1.75 16.04 9.99
N ASP A 58 2.98 16.44 10.30
CA ASP A 58 4.15 15.60 10.08
C ASP A 58 4.36 14.70 11.29
N LEU A 59 4.25 13.40 11.10
CA LEU A 59 4.39 12.44 12.22
C LEU A 59 5.80 12.38 12.82
N ARG A 60 6.79 13.01 12.20
CA ARG A 60 8.14 13.18 12.78
C ARG A 60 8.16 14.20 13.92
N GLU A 61 7.18 15.07 13.98
CA GLU A 61 7.03 16.11 15.01
C GLU A 61 6.30 15.52 16.23
N LYS A 62 7.05 14.87 17.12
CA LYS A 62 6.53 14.12 18.26
C LYS A 62 5.53 14.88 19.10
N ASP A 63 5.81 16.16 19.43
CA ASP A 63 4.94 16.97 20.28
C ASP A 63 3.58 17.25 19.62
N THR A 64 3.59 17.47 18.30
CA THR A 64 2.36 17.65 17.50
C THR A 64 1.52 16.37 17.48
N VAL A 65 2.17 15.20 17.38
CA VAL A 65 1.50 13.91 17.43
C VAL A 65 0.88 13.66 18.82
N ILE A 66 1.59 13.98 19.88
CA ILE A 66 1.07 13.88 21.26
C ILE A 66 -0.17 14.79 21.42
N ALA A 67 -0.08 16.06 21.01
CA ALA A 67 -1.18 17.01 21.10
C ALA A 67 -2.41 16.54 20.26
N PHE A 68 -2.17 15.90 19.10
CA PHE A 68 -3.23 15.30 18.31
C PHE A 68 -3.98 14.22 19.12
N PHE A 69 -3.29 13.27 19.73
CA PHE A 69 -3.94 12.21 20.51
C PHE A 69 -4.57 12.70 21.82
N GLU A 70 -4.11 13.80 22.40
CA GLU A 70 -4.80 14.47 23.51
C GLU A 70 -6.15 15.05 23.09
N LYS A 71 -6.23 15.61 21.89
CA LYS A 71 -7.46 16.12 21.28
C LYS A 71 -8.38 15.00 20.80
N HIS A 72 -7.82 13.93 20.25
CA HIS A 72 -8.53 12.79 19.68
C HIS A 72 -8.33 11.51 20.52
N HIS A 73 -8.57 11.63 21.84
CA HIS A 73 -8.44 10.51 22.79
C HIS A 73 -9.49 9.41 22.58
N ASP A 74 -10.49 9.66 21.75
CA ASP A 74 -11.59 8.77 21.36
C ASP A 74 -11.30 7.97 20.08
N VAL A 75 -10.05 7.93 19.60
CA VAL A 75 -9.63 7.06 18.50
C VAL A 75 -9.67 5.60 18.96
N GLU A 76 -10.42 4.78 18.23
CA GLU A 76 -10.69 3.36 18.55
C GLU A 76 -9.94 2.38 17.64
N GLY A 77 -9.23 2.86 16.61
CA GLY A 77 -8.39 2.05 15.73
C GLY A 77 -7.47 2.91 14.87
N VAL A 78 -6.32 2.36 14.47
CA VAL A 78 -5.34 3.08 13.65
C VAL A 78 -4.93 2.24 12.45
N ILE A 79 -4.97 2.84 11.25
CA ILE A 79 -4.38 2.28 10.04
C ILE A 79 -3.23 3.17 9.61
N HIS A 80 -2.02 2.60 9.54
CA HIS A 80 -0.78 3.34 9.34
C HIS A 80 -0.20 3.15 7.94
N PHE A 81 -0.42 4.13 7.06
CA PHE A 81 0.19 4.18 5.72
C PHE A 81 1.34 5.17 5.61
N ALA A 82 1.42 6.16 6.50
CA ALA A 82 2.42 7.22 6.42
C ALA A 82 3.84 6.65 6.47
N ALA A 83 4.52 6.68 5.33
CA ALA A 83 5.88 6.20 5.16
C ALA A 83 6.49 6.74 3.86
N SER A 84 7.80 6.89 3.82
CA SER A 84 8.54 6.99 2.56
C SER A 84 8.59 5.62 1.88
N LYS A 85 8.21 5.53 0.58
CA LYS A 85 7.93 4.24 -0.09
C LYS A 85 8.75 3.95 -1.35
N ALA A 86 9.51 4.92 -1.86
CA ALA A 86 10.24 4.76 -3.13
C ALA A 86 11.51 3.95 -2.94
N VAL A 87 11.57 2.75 -3.54
CA VAL A 87 12.71 1.82 -3.42
C VAL A 87 14.01 2.47 -3.87
N GLY A 88 14.03 3.11 -5.05
CA GLY A 88 15.22 3.79 -5.58
C GLY A 88 15.71 4.92 -4.66
N GLU A 89 14.82 5.81 -4.21
CA GLU A 89 15.19 6.89 -3.28
C GLU A 89 15.73 6.34 -1.95
N SER A 90 15.23 5.20 -1.49
CA SER A 90 15.70 4.60 -0.24
C SER A 90 17.18 4.19 -0.32
N VAL A 91 17.66 3.78 -1.50
CA VAL A 91 19.08 3.45 -1.73
C VAL A 91 19.93 4.73 -1.70
N GLU A 92 19.42 5.82 -2.27
CA GLU A 92 20.13 7.12 -2.31
C GLU A 92 20.12 7.83 -0.94
N LYS A 93 19.02 7.69 -0.18
CA LYS A 93 18.78 8.41 1.09
C LYS A 93 18.35 7.47 2.23
N PRO A 94 19.14 6.46 2.60
CA PRO A 94 18.72 5.42 3.54
C PRO A 94 18.35 5.97 4.91
N LEU A 95 19.08 6.94 5.45
CA LEU A 95 18.82 7.52 6.77
C LEU A 95 17.45 8.20 6.84
N LEU A 96 17.03 8.88 5.77
CA LEU A 96 15.69 9.48 5.68
C LEU A 96 14.60 8.39 5.86
N TYR A 97 14.79 7.22 5.27
CA TYR A 97 13.84 6.11 5.37
C TYR A 97 13.79 5.50 6.76
N TYR A 98 14.95 5.28 7.39
CA TYR A 98 14.99 4.77 8.75
C TYR A 98 14.40 5.76 9.76
N GLU A 99 14.74 7.03 9.67
CA GLU A 99 14.21 8.07 10.56
C GLU A 99 12.69 8.22 10.38
N ASN A 100 12.22 8.38 9.14
CA ASN A 100 10.82 8.59 8.86
C ASN A 100 9.96 7.35 9.16
N ASN A 101 10.36 6.17 8.68
CA ASN A 101 9.50 4.99 8.75
C ASN A 101 9.55 4.31 10.12
N LEU A 102 10.72 4.25 10.76
CA LEU A 102 10.86 3.56 12.06
C LEU A 102 10.70 4.51 13.25
N GLY A 103 11.24 5.72 13.18
CA GLY A 103 11.09 6.71 14.25
C GLY A 103 9.62 7.02 14.50
N VAL A 104 8.86 7.30 13.44
CA VAL A 104 7.40 7.53 13.51
C VAL A 104 6.66 6.33 14.07
N LEU A 105 6.99 5.11 13.60
CA LEU A 105 6.36 3.88 14.08
C LEU A 105 6.54 3.71 15.60
N VAL A 106 7.75 3.90 16.11
CA VAL A 106 8.05 3.78 17.55
C VAL A 106 7.21 4.77 18.37
N TYR A 107 7.10 6.03 17.93
CA TYR A 107 6.29 7.02 18.64
C TYR A 107 4.80 6.68 18.65
N LEU A 108 4.26 6.24 17.51
CA LEU A 108 2.87 5.81 17.44
C LEU A 108 2.59 4.64 18.37
N LEU A 109 3.45 3.62 18.37
CA LEU A 109 3.28 2.44 19.22
C LEU A 109 3.35 2.80 20.71
N GLN A 110 4.25 3.70 21.13
CA GLN A 110 4.30 4.20 22.51
C GLN A 110 2.97 4.85 22.92
N ILE A 111 2.41 5.73 22.09
CA ILE A 111 1.14 6.39 22.36
C ILE A 111 -0.01 5.37 22.41
N LEU A 112 -0.05 4.45 21.44
CA LEU A 112 -1.13 3.47 21.33
C LEU A 112 -1.13 2.45 22.47
N THR A 113 0.03 2.06 22.98
CA THR A 113 0.12 1.11 24.11
C THR A 113 -0.08 1.77 25.47
N GLU A 114 0.38 3.02 25.64
CA GLU A 114 0.36 3.70 26.94
C GLU A 114 -0.92 4.51 27.18
N LYS A 115 -1.47 5.17 26.13
CA LYS A 115 -2.53 6.18 26.28
C LYS A 115 -3.86 5.79 25.64
N VAL A 116 -3.85 5.33 24.37
CA VAL A 116 -5.06 5.19 23.57
C VAL A 116 -5.61 3.75 23.60
N LYS A 117 -4.73 2.76 23.66
CA LYS A 117 -5.06 1.32 23.65
C LYS A 117 -5.90 0.87 22.44
N ALA A 118 -5.62 1.44 21.26
CA ALA A 118 -6.31 1.12 20.03
C ALA A 118 -5.57 0.06 19.21
N PRO A 119 -6.27 -0.88 18.53
CA PRO A 119 -5.68 -1.83 17.62
C PRO A 119 -5.02 -1.14 16.43
N PHE A 120 -4.03 -1.81 15.84
CA PHE A 120 -3.13 -1.24 14.86
C PHE A 120 -3.04 -2.06 13.58
N ILE A 121 -3.30 -1.45 12.43
CA ILE A 121 -3.09 -2.07 11.12
C ILE A 121 -1.86 -1.44 10.48
N PHE A 122 -0.87 -2.26 10.19
CA PHE A 122 0.39 -1.85 9.60
C PHE A 122 0.41 -2.14 8.09
N SER A 123 0.63 -1.11 7.32
CA SER A 123 0.92 -1.18 5.89
C SER A 123 2.31 -1.78 5.68
N SER A 124 2.39 -3.11 5.59
CA SER A 124 3.62 -3.83 5.26
C SER A 124 3.74 -4.03 3.74
N SER A 125 4.64 -4.88 3.29
CA SER A 125 4.94 -5.07 1.88
C SER A 125 5.51 -6.45 1.61
N CYS A 126 5.31 -6.99 0.43
CA CYS A 126 5.99 -8.21 -0.03
C CYS A 126 7.52 -8.08 -0.07
N THR A 127 8.04 -6.85 -0.05
CA THR A 127 9.50 -6.60 0.01
C THR A 127 10.18 -7.15 1.26
N VAL A 128 9.41 -7.49 2.32
CA VAL A 128 9.93 -8.16 3.52
C VAL A 128 10.48 -9.56 3.24
N TYR A 129 10.07 -10.20 2.15
CA TYR A 129 10.55 -11.53 1.80
C TYR A 129 11.92 -11.54 1.13
N GLY A 130 12.39 -10.39 0.60
CA GLY A 130 13.59 -10.35 -0.25
C GLY A 130 13.45 -11.28 -1.46
N GLN A 131 14.50 -12.03 -1.77
CA GLN A 131 14.50 -13.05 -2.83
C GLN A 131 13.91 -14.36 -2.29
N ALA A 132 12.60 -14.53 -2.35
CA ALA A 132 11.93 -15.74 -1.91
C ALA A 132 12.33 -16.96 -2.74
N ASP A 133 12.48 -18.14 -2.08
CA ASP A 133 12.93 -19.38 -2.74
C ASP A 133 11.80 -20.08 -3.49
N LYS A 134 10.57 -19.90 -3.06
CA LYS A 134 9.38 -20.61 -3.58
C LYS A 134 8.26 -19.65 -3.92
N MET A 135 7.52 -20.01 -4.96
CA MET A 135 6.31 -19.33 -5.39
C MET A 135 5.14 -20.34 -5.41
N PRO A 136 3.93 -19.92 -5.05
CA PRO A 136 3.57 -18.61 -4.45
C PRO A 136 4.20 -18.41 -3.06
N ILE A 137 4.37 -17.14 -2.63
CA ILE A 137 5.00 -16.79 -1.34
C ILE A 137 3.96 -16.89 -0.24
N THR A 138 4.19 -17.75 0.77
CA THR A 138 3.36 -17.86 1.97
C THR A 138 3.83 -16.91 3.06
N GLU A 139 2.99 -16.63 4.08
CA GLU A 139 3.38 -15.80 5.23
C GLU A 139 4.49 -16.44 6.09
N ASP A 140 4.64 -17.76 6.02
CA ASP A 140 5.68 -18.53 6.72
C ASP A 140 6.99 -18.60 5.93
N ALA A 141 7.06 -18.02 4.73
CA ALA A 141 8.29 -17.96 3.94
C ALA A 141 9.38 -17.22 4.73
N PRO A 142 10.63 -17.73 4.71
CA PRO A 142 11.73 -17.08 5.41
C PRO A 142 11.91 -15.62 4.98
N VAL A 143 12.02 -14.74 5.96
CA VAL A 143 12.41 -13.34 5.74
C VAL A 143 13.90 -13.32 5.44
N LYS A 144 14.26 -12.97 4.21
CA LYS A 144 15.64 -12.86 3.74
C LYS A 144 16.13 -11.41 3.85
N PRO A 145 17.43 -11.16 3.70
CA PRO A 145 17.94 -9.79 3.64
C PRO A 145 17.15 -8.95 2.63
N ALA A 146 16.72 -7.78 3.05
CA ALA A 146 15.97 -6.89 2.20
C ALA A 146 16.84 -6.35 1.04
N GLU A 147 16.27 -6.26 -0.14
CA GLU A 147 16.96 -5.75 -1.34
C GLU A 147 17.11 -4.22 -1.33
N SER A 148 16.49 -3.54 -0.37
CA SER A 148 16.54 -2.07 -0.24
C SER A 148 16.33 -1.60 1.20
N PRO A 149 16.81 -0.39 1.54
CA PRO A 149 16.50 0.23 2.84
C PRO A 149 15.00 0.36 3.10
N TYR A 150 14.19 0.66 2.08
CA TYR A 150 12.72 0.64 2.22
C TYR A 150 12.20 -0.74 2.68
N GLY A 151 12.58 -1.81 1.99
CA GLY A 151 12.20 -3.18 2.38
C GLY A 151 12.66 -3.50 3.80
N ASN A 152 13.88 -3.10 4.16
CA ASN A 152 14.41 -3.30 5.51
C ASN A 152 13.61 -2.53 6.57
N THR A 153 13.13 -1.30 6.28
CA THR A 153 12.25 -0.59 7.24
C THR A 153 10.94 -1.32 7.46
N LYS A 154 10.42 -2.06 6.47
CA LYS A 154 9.22 -2.88 6.66
C LYS A 154 9.51 -4.15 7.49
N GLN A 155 10.65 -4.82 7.27
CA GLN A 155 11.09 -5.94 8.10
C GLN A 155 11.24 -5.53 9.57
N ILE A 156 12.04 -4.51 9.85
CA ILE A 156 12.27 -3.99 11.20
C ILE A 156 10.95 -3.49 11.83
N GLY A 157 10.09 -2.83 11.03
CA GLY A 157 8.77 -2.38 11.49
C GLY A 157 7.89 -3.54 11.98
N GLU A 158 7.85 -4.65 11.25
CA GLU A 158 7.13 -5.85 11.69
C GLU A 158 7.72 -6.47 12.97
N GLU A 159 9.06 -6.46 13.10
CA GLU A 159 9.74 -6.93 14.32
C GLU A 159 9.37 -6.07 15.53
N ILE A 160 9.44 -4.75 15.40
CA ILE A 160 9.06 -3.80 16.47
C ILE A 160 7.60 -4.03 16.90
N ILE A 161 6.68 -4.17 15.95
CA ILE A 161 5.25 -4.39 16.24
C ILE A 161 5.06 -5.74 16.96
N ARG A 162 5.67 -6.80 16.46
CA ARG A 162 5.59 -8.14 17.06
C ARG A 162 6.09 -8.13 18.49
N ASP A 163 7.24 -7.51 18.76
CA ASP A 163 7.84 -7.44 20.09
C ASP A 163 6.97 -6.59 21.03
N THR A 164 6.38 -5.50 20.50
CA THR A 164 5.43 -4.66 21.24
C THR A 164 4.17 -5.45 21.64
N CYS A 165 3.59 -6.23 20.71
CA CYS A 165 2.46 -7.10 20.99
C CYS A 165 2.81 -8.23 21.98
N GLY A 166 4.06 -8.69 21.97
CA GLY A 166 4.53 -9.76 22.87
C GLY A 166 4.56 -9.38 24.35
N VAL A 167 4.72 -8.10 24.67
CA VAL A 167 4.79 -7.59 26.06
C VAL A 167 3.53 -6.85 26.50
N ASN A 168 2.62 -6.51 25.58
CA ASN A 168 1.38 -5.79 25.85
C ASN A 168 0.17 -6.66 25.48
N SER A 169 -0.40 -7.37 26.46
CA SER A 169 -1.56 -8.27 26.24
C SER A 169 -2.80 -7.57 25.69
N ASP A 170 -2.97 -6.29 25.99
CA ASP A 170 -4.11 -5.46 25.59
C ASP A 170 -3.91 -4.77 24.24
N PHE A 171 -2.77 -4.96 23.59
CA PHE A 171 -2.45 -4.38 22.30
C PHE A 171 -2.39 -5.46 21.22
N SER A 172 -3.10 -5.23 20.12
CA SER A 172 -3.11 -6.14 18.98
C SER A 172 -2.86 -5.40 17.66
N ALA A 173 -2.17 -6.06 16.76
CA ALA A 173 -1.82 -5.52 15.46
C ALA A 173 -1.90 -6.56 14.34
N ILE A 174 -2.21 -6.10 13.13
CA ILE A 174 -2.11 -6.89 11.91
C ILE A 174 -1.18 -6.18 10.92
N ALA A 175 -0.19 -6.91 10.40
CA ALA A 175 0.62 -6.48 9.27
C ALA A 175 0.05 -7.04 7.97
N LEU A 176 -0.24 -6.16 7.00
CA LEU A 176 -0.73 -6.53 5.69
C LEU A 176 0.40 -6.39 4.66
N ARG A 177 0.91 -7.54 4.18
CA ARG A 177 1.98 -7.63 3.18
C ARG A 177 1.37 -7.65 1.78
N TYR A 178 1.08 -6.48 1.22
CA TYR A 178 0.55 -6.43 -0.13
C TYR A 178 1.66 -6.39 -1.19
N PHE A 179 1.30 -6.90 -2.37
CA PHE A 179 2.21 -6.99 -3.50
C PHE A 179 2.19 -5.69 -4.30
N ASN A 180 1.68 -5.63 -5.51
CA ASN A 180 1.74 -4.43 -6.35
C ASN A 180 0.36 -3.79 -6.50
N PRO A 181 -0.06 -2.85 -5.63
CA PRO A 181 -1.33 -2.17 -5.79
C PRO A 181 -1.34 -1.31 -7.06
N ILE A 182 -2.42 -1.46 -7.86
CA ILE A 182 -2.64 -0.72 -9.09
C ILE A 182 -4.11 -0.30 -9.21
N GLY A 183 -4.42 0.53 -10.19
CA GLY A 183 -5.78 0.93 -10.47
C GLY A 183 -6.18 2.25 -9.81
N ALA A 184 -7.46 2.54 -9.83
CA ALA A 184 -8.08 3.71 -9.24
C ALA A 184 -9.50 3.37 -8.76
N HIS A 185 -10.14 4.26 -8.02
CA HIS A 185 -11.53 4.07 -7.64
C HIS A 185 -12.44 4.09 -8.89
N PRO A 186 -13.46 3.20 -8.98
CA PRO A 186 -14.34 3.12 -10.16
C PRO A 186 -15.06 4.42 -10.51
N SER A 187 -15.27 5.33 -9.54
CA SER A 187 -15.82 6.67 -9.79
C SER A 187 -14.86 7.62 -10.53
N VAL A 188 -13.60 7.25 -10.63
CA VAL A 188 -12.53 8.10 -11.21
C VAL A 188 -12.30 9.40 -10.43
N GLU A 189 -12.69 9.48 -9.14
CA GLU A 189 -12.48 10.65 -8.29
C GLU A 189 -11.17 10.61 -7.50
N ILE A 190 -10.64 9.41 -7.24
CA ILE A 190 -9.33 9.19 -6.62
C ILE A 190 -8.56 8.06 -7.33
N GLY A 191 -7.24 8.17 -7.36
CA GLY A 191 -6.34 7.22 -7.99
C GLY A 191 -4.87 7.53 -7.67
N GLU A 192 -3.94 6.78 -8.26
CA GLU A 192 -2.52 7.06 -8.08
C GLU A 192 -2.13 8.30 -8.89
N LEU A 193 -1.58 9.31 -8.22
CA LEU A 193 -1.10 10.55 -8.84
C LEU A 193 0.33 10.86 -8.39
N PRO A 194 1.34 10.25 -9.01
CA PRO A 194 2.75 10.47 -8.64
C PRO A 194 3.16 11.92 -8.86
N ILE A 195 3.89 12.49 -7.90
CA ILE A 195 4.56 13.77 -8.06
C ILE A 195 5.86 13.53 -8.83
N GLY A 196 5.99 14.15 -10.00
CA GLY A 196 7.16 13.99 -10.88
C GLY A 196 7.14 12.70 -11.72
N VAL A 197 8.28 12.01 -11.84
CA VAL A 197 8.41 10.79 -12.63
C VAL A 197 7.88 9.60 -11.84
N PRO A 198 6.92 8.80 -12.38
CA PRO A 198 6.44 7.61 -11.69
C PRO A 198 7.56 6.60 -11.44
N GLN A 199 7.52 5.99 -10.26
CA GLN A 199 8.43 4.89 -9.90
C GLN A 199 7.77 3.52 -10.13
N ASN A 200 6.44 3.48 -10.27
CA ASN A 200 5.66 2.28 -10.50
C ASN A 200 5.33 2.09 -11.98
N LEU A 201 5.20 0.84 -12.40
CA LEU A 201 4.96 0.46 -13.80
C LEU A 201 3.66 1.05 -14.36
N VAL A 202 2.52 0.86 -13.67
CA VAL A 202 1.20 1.23 -14.21
C VAL A 202 1.04 2.73 -14.43
N PRO A 203 1.39 3.63 -13.48
CA PRO A 203 1.37 5.06 -13.76
C PRO A 203 2.31 5.48 -14.90
N PHE A 204 3.45 4.79 -15.07
CA PHE A 204 4.34 5.07 -16.20
C PHE A 204 3.69 4.65 -17.53
N ILE A 205 3.03 3.48 -17.57
CA ILE A 205 2.27 3.00 -18.74
C ILE A 205 1.17 4.01 -19.10
N THR A 206 0.31 4.38 -18.16
CA THR A 206 -0.82 5.28 -18.42
C THR A 206 -0.36 6.68 -18.84
N GLN A 207 0.72 7.21 -18.25
CA GLN A 207 1.33 8.47 -18.68
C GLN A 207 1.95 8.40 -20.08
N THR A 208 2.49 7.24 -20.46
CA THR A 208 2.96 7.02 -21.85
C THR A 208 1.78 6.95 -22.80
N GLY A 209 0.71 6.25 -22.41
CA GLY A 209 -0.51 6.13 -23.21
C GLY A 209 -1.23 7.46 -23.49
N VAL A 210 -1.23 8.42 -22.55
CA VAL A 210 -1.79 9.77 -22.79
C VAL A 210 -0.79 10.73 -23.47
N GLY A 211 0.43 10.24 -23.81
CA GLY A 211 1.45 11.05 -24.49
C GLY A 211 2.22 12.01 -23.57
N LEU A 212 2.09 11.90 -22.24
CA LEU A 212 2.88 12.69 -21.30
C LEU A 212 4.35 12.24 -21.27
N ARG A 213 4.59 10.97 -21.58
CA ARG A 213 5.92 10.36 -21.73
C ARG A 213 6.06 9.76 -23.12
N GLU A 214 7.25 9.88 -23.65
CA GLU A 214 7.55 9.43 -25.00
C GLU A 214 7.55 7.90 -25.11
N GLN A 215 8.16 7.21 -24.14
CA GLN A 215 8.42 5.77 -24.22
C GLN A 215 8.60 5.13 -22.86
N LEU A 216 8.01 3.94 -22.67
CA LEU A 216 8.25 3.08 -21.51
C LEU A 216 9.54 2.27 -21.69
N SER A 217 10.36 2.14 -20.64
CA SER A 217 11.47 1.19 -20.59
C SER A 217 11.04 -0.10 -19.89
N VAL A 218 11.12 -1.24 -20.59
CA VAL A 218 10.94 -2.59 -20.04
C VAL A 218 12.31 -3.14 -19.65
N PHE A 219 12.50 -3.41 -18.36
CA PHE A 219 13.82 -3.79 -17.82
C PHE A 219 14.05 -5.31 -17.90
N GLY A 220 14.87 -5.74 -18.85
CA GLY A 220 15.23 -7.13 -19.12
C GLY A 220 14.17 -7.88 -19.94
N ASN A 221 14.63 -8.81 -20.77
CA ASN A 221 13.83 -9.77 -21.53
C ASN A 221 14.46 -11.16 -21.52
N ASP A 222 15.35 -11.39 -20.58
CA ASP A 222 16.16 -12.60 -20.44
C ASP A 222 15.98 -13.27 -19.08
N TYR A 223 14.91 -12.91 -18.33
CA TYR A 223 14.50 -13.62 -17.13
C TYR A 223 13.99 -15.03 -17.48
N PRO A 224 14.18 -16.04 -16.59
CA PRO A 224 13.67 -17.39 -16.80
C PRO A 224 12.14 -17.46 -16.57
N THR A 225 11.40 -16.69 -17.34
CA THR A 225 9.94 -16.57 -17.37
C THR A 225 9.46 -16.81 -18.80
N GLU A 226 8.17 -16.98 -19.04
CA GLU A 226 7.63 -17.34 -20.34
C GLU A 226 7.97 -16.32 -21.44
N ASP A 227 7.84 -15.02 -21.14
CA ASP A 227 8.13 -13.92 -22.06
C ASP A 227 9.47 -13.19 -21.80
N GLY A 228 10.25 -13.70 -20.85
CA GLY A 228 11.55 -13.13 -20.49
C GLY A 228 11.48 -11.90 -19.58
N THR A 229 10.30 -11.41 -19.20
CA THR A 229 10.17 -10.26 -18.30
C THR A 229 9.82 -10.71 -16.87
N CYS A 230 10.05 -9.84 -15.87
CA CYS A 230 9.79 -10.20 -14.48
C CYS A 230 8.29 -10.26 -14.16
N ILE A 231 7.93 -11.13 -13.20
CA ILE A 231 6.54 -11.39 -12.81
C ILE A 231 6.23 -10.76 -11.46
N ARG A 232 5.08 -10.07 -11.37
CA ARG A 232 4.56 -9.49 -10.11
C ARG A 232 3.08 -9.80 -9.96
N ASP A 233 2.61 -9.80 -8.70
CA ASP A 233 1.18 -9.89 -8.39
C ASP A 233 0.60 -8.47 -8.34
N TYR A 234 -0.19 -8.13 -9.36
CA TYR A 234 -0.85 -6.83 -9.47
C TYR A 234 -2.26 -6.91 -8.91
N ILE A 235 -2.50 -6.19 -7.84
CA ILE A 235 -3.76 -6.20 -7.11
C ILE A 235 -4.46 -4.84 -7.19
N HIS A 236 -5.79 -4.85 -7.38
CA HIS A 236 -6.57 -3.61 -7.44
C HIS A 236 -6.55 -2.89 -6.09
N VAL A 237 -6.30 -1.57 -6.11
CA VAL A 237 -6.16 -0.75 -4.90
C VAL A 237 -7.41 -0.77 -4.01
N VAL A 238 -8.61 -0.86 -4.58
CA VAL A 238 -9.88 -0.98 -3.82
C VAL A 238 -9.94 -2.32 -3.07
N ASP A 239 -9.45 -3.42 -3.67
CA ASP A 239 -9.38 -4.70 -2.98
C ASP A 239 -8.41 -4.63 -1.79
N VAL A 240 -7.26 -3.96 -1.95
CA VAL A 240 -6.33 -3.70 -0.84
C VAL A 240 -6.98 -2.84 0.25
N ALA A 241 -7.70 -1.78 -0.13
CA ALA A 241 -8.41 -0.91 0.82
C ALA A 241 -9.44 -1.70 1.64
N LYS A 242 -10.25 -2.53 1.00
CA LYS A 242 -11.22 -3.43 1.67
C LYS A 242 -10.53 -4.41 2.62
N ALA A 243 -9.35 -4.95 2.25
CA ALA A 243 -8.59 -5.82 3.16
C ALA A 243 -8.18 -5.10 4.45
N HIS A 244 -7.80 -3.82 4.39
CA HIS A 244 -7.49 -3.02 5.58
C HIS A 244 -8.70 -2.85 6.49
N VAL A 245 -9.88 -2.63 5.93
CA VAL A 245 -11.12 -2.53 6.69
C VAL A 245 -11.47 -3.86 7.36
N VAL A 246 -11.39 -4.98 6.63
CA VAL A 246 -11.64 -6.33 7.16
C VAL A 246 -10.64 -6.68 8.28
N ALA A 247 -9.36 -6.36 8.10
CA ALA A 247 -8.33 -6.57 9.12
C ALA A 247 -8.60 -5.74 10.39
N LEU A 248 -9.00 -4.48 10.24
CA LEU A 248 -9.38 -3.65 11.37
C LEU A 248 -10.61 -4.22 12.09
N GLN A 249 -11.64 -4.61 11.36
CA GLN A 249 -12.86 -5.22 11.92
C GLN A 249 -12.54 -6.52 12.67
N ARG A 250 -11.59 -7.33 12.18
CA ARG A 250 -11.12 -8.54 12.86
C ARG A 250 -10.57 -8.23 14.26
N LEU A 251 -9.75 -7.17 14.39
CA LEU A 251 -9.21 -6.74 15.69
C LEU A 251 -10.30 -6.12 16.59
N LEU A 252 -11.12 -5.22 16.06
CA LEU A 252 -12.20 -4.56 16.82
C LEU A 252 -13.24 -5.55 17.35
N GLN A 253 -13.42 -6.68 16.68
CA GLN A 253 -14.33 -7.75 17.08
C GLN A 253 -13.65 -8.85 17.92
N ASN A 254 -12.36 -8.67 18.27
CA ASN A 254 -11.57 -9.67 19.03
C ASN A 254 -11.57 -11.06 18.36
N LYS A 255 -11.50 -11.10 17.02
CA LYS A 255 -11.45 -12.35 16.23
C LYS A 255 -10.02 -12.81 15.91
N ASN A 256 -9.01 -12.01 16.29
CA ASN A 256 -7.61 -12.37 16.13
C ASN A 256 -7.26 -13.57 17.03
N GLU A 257 -6.47 -14.50 16.49
CA GLU A 257 -5.99 -15.68 17.22
C GLU A 257 -4.74 -15.37 18.04
N LYS A 258 -3.98 -14.35 17.62
CA LYS A 258 -2.75 -13.87 18.27
C LYS A 258 -2.78 -12.35 18.29
N ASN A 259 -2.08 -11.75 19.27
CA ASN A 259 -1.96 -10.29 19.35
C ASN A 259 -1.23 -9.67 18.14
N TYR A 260 -0.43 -10.47 17.44
CA TYR A 260 0.19 -10.08 16.18
C TYR A 260 -0.11 -11.11 15.09
N GLU A 261 -0.76 -10.67 14.03
CA GLU A 261 -1.06 -11.48 12.85
C GLU A 261 -0.49 -10.84 11.58
N VAL A 262 -0.19 -11.67 10.57
CA VAL A 262 0.33 -11.25 9.28
C VAL A 262 -0.49 -11.90 8.18
N PHE A 263 -0.84 -11.12 7.13
CA PHE A 263 -1.55 -11.64 5.96
C PHE A 263 -0.94 -11.10 4.66
N ASN A 264 -0.78 -11.97 3.69
CA ASN A 264 -0.44 -11.61 2.32
C ASN A 264 -1.69 -11.11 1.58
N LEU A 265 -1.57 -9.99 0.88
CA LEU A 265 -2.63 -9.45 0.03
C LEU A 265 -2.16 -9.43 -1.43
N GLY A 266 -2.71 -10.32 -2.21
CA GLY A 266 -2.47 -10.45 -3.63
C GLY A 266 -3.68 -11.06 -4.33
N THR A 267 -3.56 -11.29 -5.61
CA THR A 267 -4.54 -12.04 -6.42
C THR A 267 -4.25 -13.54 -6.39
N GLY A 268 -3.05 -13.93 -5.97
CA GLY A 268 -2.53 -15.29 -6.09
C GLY A 268 -2.05 -15.65 -7.49
N LYS A 269 -2.08 -14.68 -8.41
CA LYS A 269 -1.64 -14.85 -9.79
C LYS A 269 -0.60 -13.79 -10.15
N GLY A 270 0.58 -14.25 -10.58
CA GLY A 270 1.59 -13.37 -11.14
C GLY A 270 1.25 -12.96 -12.56
N SER A 271 1.61 -11.74 -12.94
CA SER A 271 1.59 -11.27 -14.33
C SER A 271 2.95 -10.67 -14.68
N SER A 272 3.40 -10.93 -15.91
CA SER A 272 4.65 -10.38 -16.44
C SER A 272 4.51 -8.90 -16.83
N VAL A 273 5.62 -8.22 -17.06
CA VAL A 273 5.57 -6.81 -17.51
C VAL A 273 4.91 -6.70 -18.88
N LEU A 274 5.15 -7.65 -19.79
CA LEU A 274 4.49 -7.64 -21.11
C LEU A 274 3.00 -7.94 -21.01
N GLU A 275 2.56 -8.87 -20.14
CA GLU A 275 1.12 -9.10 -19.89
C GLU A 275 0.42 -7.85 -19.36
N VAL A 276 1.10 -7.02 -18.53
CA VAL A 276 0.55 -5.74 -18.04
C VAL A 276 0.44 -4.72 -19.19
N ILE A 277 1.40 -4.67 -20.10
CA ILE A 277 1.35 -3.83 -21.31
C ILE A 277 0.20 -4.28 -22.22
N GLU A 278 0.08 -5.57 -22.48
CA GLU A 278 -1.01 -6.13 -23.28
C GLU A 278 -2.39 -5.84 -22.66
N SER A 279 -2.50 -5.92 -21.33
CA SER A 279 -3.72 -5.53 -20.63
C SER A 279 -4.06 -4.05 -20.88
N PHE A 280 -3.05 -3.15 -20.80
CA PHE A 280 -3.24 -1.74 -21.13
C PHE A 280 -3.72 -1.56 -22.58
N GLU A 281 -3.08 -2.22 -23.55
CA GLU A 281 -3.44 -2.10 -24.96
C GLU A 281 -4.86 -2.60 -25.23
N ARG A 282 -5.28 -3.70 -24.58
CA ARG A 282 -6.66 -4.21 -24.67
C ARG A 282 -7.70 -3.22 -24.14
N VAL A 283 -7.46 -2.64 -22.96
CA VAL A 283 -8.48 -1.79 -22.31
C VAL A 283 -8.48 -0.36 -22.83
N SER A 284 -7.35 0.12 -23.30
CA SER A 284 -7.21 1.49 -23.83
C SER A 284 -7.48 1.60 -25.34
N GLU A 285 -7.45 0.47 -26.06
CA GLU A 285 -7.44 0.37 -27.53
C GLU A 285 -6.26 1.18 -28.16
N ASN A 286 -5.18 1.42 -27.40
CA ASN A 286 -4.01 2.14 -27.85
C ASN A 286 -2.76 1.26 -27.77
N SER A 287 -1.94 1.27 -28.79
CA SER A 287 -0.61 0.65 -28.74
C SER A 287 0.33 1.48 -27.88
N LEU A 288 1.08 0.79 -27.01
CA LEU A 288 2.04 1.44 -26.11
C LEU A 288 3.44 1.53 -26.74
N ASN A 289 4.02 2.70 -26.77
CA ASN A 289 5.41 2.87 -27.17
C ASN A 289 6.34 2.42 -26.05
N TYR A 290 7.02 1.26 -26.20
CA TYR A 290 8.00 0.78 -25.25
C TYR A 290 9.27 0.27 -25.92
N LYS A 291 10.34 0.18 -25.15
CA LYS A 291 11.60 -0.47 -25.54
C LYS A 291 12.11 -1.37 -24.42
N ILE A 292 12.75 -2.45 -24.81
CA ILE A 292 13.48 -3.32 -23.88
C ILE A 292 14.85 -2.71 -23.62
N VAL A 293 15.23 -2.67 -22.34
CA VAL A 293 16.54 -2.21 -21.86
C VAL A 293 17.15 -3.24 -20.91
N ASP A 294 18.39 -3.05 -20.48
CA ASP A 294 19.06 -3.94 -19.54
C ASP A 294 18.27 -4.09 -18.23
N ARG A 295 18.48 -5.21 -17.53
CA ARG A 295 17.86 -5.48 -16.22
C ARG A 295 18.18 -4.37 -15.23
N ARG A 296 17.22 -4.00 -14.42
CA ARG A 296 17.43 -3.10 -13.29
C ARG A 296 18.05 -3.87 -12.12
N PRO A 297 19.13 -3.36 -11.49
CA PRO A 297 19.70 -3.98 -10.29
C PRO A 297 18.66 -4.14 -9.17
N GLY A 298 18.66 -5.29 -8.51
CA GLY A 298 17.76 -5.60 -7.40
C GLY A 298 16.35 -6.07 -7.82
N ASP A 299 16.04 -6.20 -9.11
CA ASP A 299 14.77 -6.79 -9.52
C ASP A 299 14.76 -8.31 -9.29
N VAL A 300 13.74 -8.77 -8.55
CA VAL A 300 13.47 -10.20 -8.37
C VAL A 300 12.81 -10.77 -9.63
N ILE A 301 13.10 -12.05 -9.95
CA ILE A 301 12.54 -12.72 -11.13
C ILE A 301 11.02 -12.75 -11.07
N GLN A 302 10.47 -13.19 -9.93
CA GLN A 302 9.04 -13.30 -9.72
C GLN A 302 8.68 -13.10 -8.24
N ALA A 303 7.51 -12.49 -8.02
CA ALA A 303 6.94 -12.31 -6.68
C ALA A 303 5.41 -12.26 -6.77
N TYR A 304 4.72 -13.30 -6.26
CA TYR A 304 3.26 -13.35 -6.15
C TYR A 304 2.83 -14.11 -4.91
N ALA A 305 1.65 -13.76 -4.39
CA ALA A 305 1.16 -14.20 -3.10
C ALA A 305 0.63 -15.62 -3.10
N ASP A 306 0.85 -16.39 -2.03
CA ASP A 306 -0.14 -17.33 -1.57
C ASP A 306 -1.22 -16.56 -0.81
N THR A 307 -2.48 -16.74 -1.17
CA THR A 307 -3.62 -16.01 -0.61
C THR A 307 -4.51 -16.87 0.29
N ALA A 308 -4.17 -18.13 0.52
CA ALA A 308 -4.99 -19.07 1.28
C ALA A 308 -5.34 -18.53 2.68
N LYS A 309 -4.34 -18.04 3.40
CA LYS A 309 -4.55 -17.48 4.75
C LYS A 309 -5.45 -16.26 4.76
N ALA A 310 -5.29 -15.33 3.81
CA ALA A 310 -6.17 -14.17 3.67
C ALA A 310 -7.61 -14.59 3.36
N ASN A 311 -7.79 -15.59 2.49
CA ASN A 311 -9.11 -16.08 2.12
C ASN A 311 -9.81 -16.81 3.28
N GLU A 312 -9.10 -17.68 3.99
CA GLU A 312 -9.68 -18.60 4.98
C GLU A 312 -9.77 -17.99 6.38
N VAL A 313 -8.70 -17.29 6.81
CA VAL A 313 -8.57 -16.77 8.18
C VAL A 313 -9.01 -15.33 8.30
N LEU A 314 -8.57 -14.45 7.35
CA LEU A 314 -9.01 -13.06 7.33
C LEU A 314 -10.43 -12.92 6.76
N GLY A 315 -10.87 -13.87 5.92
CA GLY A 315 -12.18 -13.84 5.27
C GLY A 315 -12.24 -12.84 4.13
N TRP A 316 -11.11 -12.52 3.52
CA TRP A 316 -10.99 -11.56 2.43
C TRP A 316 -10.34 -12.21 1.19
N LYS A 317 -10.83 -11.80 0.01
CA LYS A 317 -10.31 -12.24 -1.30
C LYS A 317 -10.36 -11.08 -2.29
N ALA A 318 -9.29 -10.93 -3.09
CA ALA A 318 -9.27 -10.00 -4.21
C ALA A 318 -10.38 -10.36 -5.22
N GLN A 319 -11.11 -9.35 -5.68
CA GLN A 319 -12.26 -9.53 -6.58
C GLN A 319 -11.96 -9.09 -8.02
N SER A 320 -11.05 -8.13 -8.18
CA SER A 320 -10.76 -7.51 -9.47
C SER A 320 -9.63 -8.25 -10.19
N ASN A 321 -9.76 -8.37 -11.51
CA ASN A 321 -8.70 -8.88 -12.38
C ASN A 321 -7.78 -7.75 -12.89
N LEU A 322 -6.70 -8.12 -13.61
CA LEU A 322 -5.72 -7.19 -14.15
C LEU A 322 -6.35 -6.16 -15.10
N ASP A 323 -7.23 -6.58 -16.02
CA ASP A 323 -7.86 -5.68 -16.99
C ASP A 323 -8.77 -4.66 -16.30
N GLN A 324 -9.53 -5.06 -15.29
CA GLN A 324 -10.35 -4.13 -14.49
C GLN A 324 -9.49 -3.10 -13.75
N ALA A 325 -8.38 -3.53 -13.16
CA ALA A 325 -7.47 -2.64 -12.48
C ALA A 325 -6.77 -1.69 -13.46
N MET A 326 -6.36 -2.18 -14.62
CA MET A 326 -5.74 -1.36 -15.66
C MET A 326 -6.74 -0.36 -16.28
N GLN A 327 -8.00 -0.78 -16.53
CA GLN A 327 -9.04 0.11 -17.01
C GLN A 327 -9.28 1.27 -16.05
N SER A 328 -9.40 0.99 -14.76
CA SER A 328 -9.61 2.04 -13.75
C SER A 328 -8.41 3.02 -13.68
N ALA A 329 -7.17 2.51 -13.79
CA ALA A 329 -5.98 3.35 -13.85
C ALA A 329 -5.96 4.24 -15.12
N TRP A 330 -6.36 3.68 -16.25
CA TRP A 330 -6.44 4.40 -17.51
C TRP A 330 -7.50 5.51 -17.47
N ASP A 331 -8.69 5.22 -16.98
CA ASP A 331 -9.77 6.20 -16.85
C ASP A 331 -9.40 7.34 -15.91
N TRP A 332 -8.70 7.03 -14.80
CA TRP A 332 -8.15 8.02 -13.89
C TRP A 332 -7.12 8.93 -14.57
N GLU A 333 -6.13 8.36 -15.26
CA GLU A 333 -5.09 9.15 -15.95
C GLU A 333 -5.72 10.08 -16.98
N ARG A 334 -6.69 9.61 -17.76
CA ARG A 334 -7.42 10.43 -18.73
C ARG A 334 -8.20 11.57 -18.08
N LYS A 335 -8.75 11.37 -16.88
CA LYS A 335 -9.50 12.41 -16.16
C LYS A 335 -8.57 13.50 -15.64
N VAL A 336 -7.45 13.15 -15.04
CA VAL A 336 -6.54 14.13 -14.42
C VAL A 336 -5.68 14.89 -15.43
N ARG A 337 -5.72 14.52 -16.71
CA ARG A 337 -5.03 15.24 -17.81
C ARG A 337 -5.96 16.07 -18.69
N LYS A 338 -7.26 16.05 -18.45
CA LYS A 338 -8.23 16.98 -19.03
C LYS A 338 -8.24 18.31 -18.29
#